data_fc6c1b58f8ccaf7dd5364c3e281ae440
#
_entry.id   fc6c1b58f8ccaf7dd5364c3e281ae440
#
_cell.length_a   1.000
_cell.length_b   1.000
_cell.length_c   1.000
_cell.angle_alpha   90.00
_cell.angle_beta   90.00
_cell.angle_gamma   90.00
#
_symmetry.space_group_name_H-M   'P 1'
#
loop_
_entity.id
_entity.type
_entity.pdbx_description
1 polymer ?
#
loop_
_entity_poly.entity_id
_entity_poly.type
_entity_poly.pdbx_seq_one_letter_code
_entity_poly.pdbx_strand_id
1 'polypeptide(L)'
;MIISVHKTEGVNCFKAKRFYPFVFTGKERDEETGFGYFGARYMDHELMTMWLSVDPMSDKYPSISPYAYCAWNPVKLVDPNGMEIWIKGSDGNEYQYKNGKLYNKDGTEYEGNDEFATSVQKDLNTLKEKGMSKEVAHLESSKKKHTIELSDNLNSTDPGTEGNNDISNGIGSGTLIKYNPNRTEIEGWKRPAVVGLAHETRHAYEMDQGIYDKSEATCRLIDIFCSRWDSGVKTMTIDLPFGGQLDIYYKVIREKKIERGEYSAVQAANRVYAALGGTNPRKTYDGFPIKQLLKR
;
A
#
# COMPACT_ATOMS: atom_id res chain seq x y z
N MET A 1 6.65 -25.71 -19.50
CA MET A 1 6.25 -26.98 -20.13
C MET A 1 7.05 -28.09 -19.47
N ILE A 2 6.42 -28.85 -18.61
CA ILE A 2 7.06 -30.02 -17.97
C ILE A 2 6.65 -31.24 -18.79
N ILE A 3 7.63 -31.99 -19.28
CA ILE A 3 7.38 -33.25 -20.02
C ILE A 3 7.56 -34.40 -19.01
N SER A 4 6.48 -35.10 -18.70
CA SER A 4 6.52 -36.33 -17.89
C SER A 4 6.50 -37.53 -18.83
N VAL A 5 7.47 -38.44 -18.69
CA VAL A 5 7.56 -39.68 -19.46
C VAL A 5 7.03 -40.80 -18.58
N HIS A 6 5.89 -41.36 -18.95
CA HIS A 6 5.38 -42.60 -18.36
C HIS A 6 5.69 -43.79 -19.31
N LYS A 7 6.38 -44.79 -18.77
CA LYS A 7 6.71 -46.02 -19.49
C LYS A 7 5.69 -47.09 -19.14
N THR A 8 4.80 -47.39 -20.07
CA THR A 8 3.94 -48.58 -19.98
C THR A 8 4.14 -49.39 -21.24
N GLU A 9 4.57 -50.65 -21.05
CA GLU A 9 4.62 -51.75 -22.02
C GLU A 9 4.95 -51.37 -23.47
N GLY A 10 6.22 -51.03 -23.73
CA GLY A 10 6.79 -51.00 -25.06
C GLY A 10 6.40 -49.84 -25.99
N VAL A 11 5.54 -48.91 -25.55
CA VAL A 11 5.17 -47.72 -26.34
C VAL A 11 5.56 -46.44 -25.57
N ASN A 12 6.53 -45.70 -26.11
CA ASN A 12 6.85 -44.36 -25.58
C ASN A 12 5.76 -43.35 -25.98
N CYS A 13 4.78 -43.15 -25.12
CA CYS A 13 3.79 -42.10 -25.33
C CYS A 13 4.21 -40.83 -24.57
N PHE A 14 4.61 -39.80 -25.31
CA PHE A 14 4.86 -38.48 -24.75
C PHE A 14 3.52 -37.77 -24.54
N LYS A 15 2.99 -37.76 -23.33
CA LYS A 15 1.90 -36.84 -22.95
C LYS A 15 2.49 -35.51 -22.47
N ALA A 16 2.45 -34.51 -23.33
CA ALA A 16 2.66 -33.13 -22.89
C ALA A 16 1.45 -32.70 -22.06
N LYS A 17 1.57 -32.70 -20.73
CA LYS A 17 0.58 -32.08 -19.87
C LYS A 17 0.81 -30.58 -19.98
N ARG A 18 -0.09 -29.84 -20.65
CA ARG A 18 -0.09 -28.39 -20.60
C ARG A 18 -0.42 -28.01 -19.18
N PHE A 19 0.57 -27.52 -18.46
CA PHE A 19 0.38 -26.96 -17.14
C PHE A 19 -0.12 -25.52 -17.32
N TYR A 20 -1.34 -25.27 -16.87
CA TYR A 20 -1.89 -23.94 -16.74
C TYR A 20 -1.80 -23.57 -15.26
N PRO A 21 -0.82 -22.73 -14.84
CA PRO A 21 -0.67 -22.35 -13.44
C PRO A 21 -1.82 -21.48 -12.94
N PHE A 22 -2.58 -20.90 -13.88
CA PHE A 22 -3.74 -20.07 -13.58
C PHE A 22 -5.01 -20.75 -14.11
N VAL A 23 -6.01 -20.74 -13.27
CA VAL A 23 -7.32 -21.31 -13.55
C VAL A 23 -8.39 -20.23 -13.49
N PHE A 24 -9.63 -20.60 -13.32
CA PHE A 24 -10.78 -19.71 -13.32
C PHE A 24 -10.54 -18.42 -12.51
N THR A 25 -10.82 -17.26 -13.10
CA THR A 25 -10.57 -15.91 -12.57
C THR A 25 -9.10 -15.57 -12.26
N GLY A 26 -8.14 -16.25 -12.92
CA GLY A 26 -6.72 -15.95 -12.78
C GLY A 26 -6.08 -16.39 -11.46
N LYS A 27 -6.73 -17.30 -10.73
CA LYS A 27 -6.20 -17.84 -9.47
C LYS A 27 -5.15 -18.92 -9.70
N GLU A 28 -4.23 -19.02 -8.74
CA GLU A 28 -3.17 -20.02 -8.75
C GLU A 28 -3.74 -21.39 -8.42
N ARG A 29 -3.30 -22.40 -9.17
CA ARG A 29 -3.63 -23.80 -8.93
C ARG A 29 -2.50 -24.45 -8.16
N ASP A 30 -2.85 -25.04 -7.02
CA ASP A 30 -1.92 -25.86 -6.25
C ASP A 30 -1.55 -27.12 -7.04
N GLU A 31 -0.24 -27.37 -7.19
CA GLU A 31 0.28 -28.47 -8.01
C GLU A 31 0.04 -29.85 -7.40
N GLU A 32 0.00 -29.94 -6.07
CA GLU A 32 -0.12 -31.21 -5.35
C GLU A 32 -1.57 -31.66 -5.26
N THR A 33 -2.48 -30.76 -4.95
CA THR A 33 -3.90 -31.05 -4.74
C THR A 33 -4.76 -30.84 -5.98
N GLY A 34 -4.30 -29.99 -6.91
CA GLY A 34 -5.07 -29.58 -8.08
C GLY A 34 -6.16 -28.53 -7.78
N PHE A 35 -6.28 -28.09 -6.53
CA PHE A 35 -7.28 -27.11 -6.13
C PHE A 35 -6.82 -25.67 -6.42
N GLY A 36 -7.74 -24.76 -6.69
CA GLY A 36 -7.47 -23.35 -6.80
C GLY A 36 -7.48 -22.67 -5.43
N TYR A 37 -6.41 -21.98 -5.13
CA TYR A 37 -6.35 -21.18 -3.91
C TYR A 37 -6.90 -19.77 -4.18
N PHE A 38 -7.99 -19.44 -3.47
CA PHE A 38 -8.66 -18.13 -3.60
C PHE A 38 -8.34 -17.20 -2.42
N GLY A 39 -7.46 -17.62 -1.53
CA GLY A 39 -7.02 -16.86 -0.39
C GLY A 39 -7.65 -17.33 0.93
N ALA A 40 -8.93 -17.15 1.14
CA ALA A 40 -9.63 -17.65 2.31
C ALA A 40 -10.10 -19.09 2.14
N ARG A 41 -10.29 -19.54 0.90
CA ARG A 41 -10.90 -20.83 0.57
C ARG A 41 -10.23 -21.50 -0.63
N TYR A 42 -10.38 -22.81 -0.71
CA TYR A 42 -10.01 -23.61 -1.87
C TYR A 42 -11.25 -23.97 -2.69
N MET A 43 -11.07 -24.07 -4.00
CA MET A 43 -12.09 -24.50 -4.95
C MET A 43 -11.57 -25.70 -5.73
N ASP A 44 -12.42 -26.71 -5.89
CA ASP A 44 -12.18 -27.78 -6.84
C ASP A 44 -12.55 -27.32 -8.25
N HIS A 45 -11.56 -27.20 -9.12
CA HIS A 45 -11.77 -26.74 -10.49
C HIS A 45 -12.46 -27.76 -11.39
N GLU A 46 -12.49 -29.01 -11.00
CA GLU A 46 -13.21 -30.07 -11.75
C GLU A 46 -14.71 -30.00 -11.47
N LEU A 47 -15.08 -29.68 -10.23
CA LEU A 47 -16.48 -29.47 -9.84
C LEU A 47 -17.00 -28.06 -10.11
N MET A 48 -16.12 -27.06 -10.21
CA MET A 48 -16.30 -25.65 -10.66
C MET A 48 -17.51 -24.88 -10.10
N THR A 49 -18.17 -25.35 -9.05
CA THR A 49 -19.46 -24.80 -8.63
C THR A 49 -19.55 -24.43 -7.18
N MET A 50 -18.61 -24.86 -6.35
CA MET A 50 -18.71 -24.65 -4.90
C MET A 50 -17.35 -24.63 -4.21
N TRP A 51 -17.34 -23.97 -3.06
CA TRP A 51 -16.20 -23.93 -2.17
C TRP A 51 -16.03 -25.26 -1.43
N LEU A 52 -14.78 -25.62 -1.10
CA LEU A 52 -14.48 -26.81 -0.28
C LEU A 52 -14.68 -26.56 1.23
N SER A 53 -14.87 -25.30 1.64
CA SER A 53 -15.12 -24.92 3.03
C SER A 53 -16.23 -23.86 3.13
N VAL A 54 -16.82 -23.77 4.31
CA VAL A 54 -17.86 -22.77 4.63
C VAL A 54 -17.31 -21.36 4.43
N ASP A 55 -18.13 -20.47 3.86
CA ASP A 55 -17.82 -19.05 3.76
C ASP A 55 -17.72 -18.43 5.18
N PRO A 56 -16.56 -17.86 5.57
CA PRO A 56 -16.46 -17.15 6.84
C PRO A 56 -17.46 -16.00 7.01
N MET A 57 -18.02 -15.53 5.88
CA MET A 57 -19.02 -14.46 5.84
C MET A 57 -20.45 -14.95 5.63
N SER A 58 -20.68 -16.26 5.73
CA SER A 58 -22.01 -16.89 5.49
C SER A 58 -23.16 -16.29 6.30
N ASP A 59 -22.86 -15.82 7.51
CA ASP A 59 -23.85 -15.19 8.38
C ASP A 59 -24.42 -13.88 7.81
N LYS A 60 -23.69 -13.22 6.91
CA LYS A 60 -24.15 -12.00 6.22
C LYS A 60 -25.11 -12.27 5.07
N TYR A 61 -25.15 -13.51 4.57
CA TYR A 61 -25.95 -13.91 3.42
C TYR A 61 -26.78 -15.17 3.71
N PRO A 62 -27.70 -15.14 4.68
CA PRO A 62 -28.42 -16.35 5.13
C PRO A 62 -29.29 -17.01 4.07
N SER A 63 -29.55 -16.31 2.95
CA SER A 63 -30.30 -16.84 1.80
C SER A 63 -29.45 -17.53 0.75
N ILE A 64 -28.10 -17.52 0.91
CA ILE A 64 -27.15 -18.12 -0.04
C ILE A 64 -26.43 -19.26 0.68
N SER A 65 -26.22 -20.38 -0.04
CA SER A 65 -25.43 -21.47 0.50
C SER A 65 -24.03 -21.01 0.88
N PRO A 66 -23.51 -21.35 2.08
CA PRO A 66 -22.16 -20.98 2.49
C PRO A 66 -21.04 -21.59 1.62
N TYR A 67 -21.39 -22.50 0.73
CA TYR A 67 -20.49 -23.12 -0.24
C TYR A 67 -20.65 -22.55 -1.65
N ALA A 68 -21.57 -21.60 -1.88
CA ALA A 68 -21.81 -21.05 -3.21
C ALA A 68 -20.67 -20.14 -3.65
N TYR A 69 -20.12 -20.41 -4.85
CA TYR A 69 -19.19 -19.49 -5.49
C TYR A 69 -19.98 -18.40 -6.24
N CYS A 70 -19.67 -17.13 -5.97
CA CYS A 70 -20.29 -15.97 -6.61
C CYS A 70 -21.83 -16.06 -6.64
N ALA A 71 -22.46 -16.47 -5.53
CA ALA A 71 -23.92 -16.63 -5.44
C ALA A 71 -24.51 -17.42 -6.62
N TRP A 72 -23.81 -18.44 -7.11
CA TRP A 72 -24.13 -19.27 -8.29
C TRP A 72 -24.16 -18.51 -9.61
N ASN A 73 -23.59 -17.31 -9.68
CA ASN A 73 -23.54 -16.52 -10.92
C ASN A 73 -22.13 -16.03 -11.27
N PRO A 74 -21.16 -16.92 -11.53
CA PRO A 74 -19.76 -16.57 -11.80
C PRO A 74 -19.55 -15.85 -13.14
N VAL A 75 -20.57 -15.74 -13.98
CA VAL A 75 -20.52 -14.98 -15.24
C VAL A 75 -20.70 -13.47 -14.99
N LYS A 76 -21.48 -13.11 -13.98
CA LYS A 76 -21.72 -11.71 -13.60
C LYS A 76 -20.94 -11.27 -12.39
N LEU A 77 -20.63 -12.19 -11.48
CA LEU A 77 -19.97 -11.91 -10.23
C LEU A 77 -18.58 -12.55 -10.25
N VAL A 78 -17.59 -11.81 -9.82
CA VAL A 78 -16.24 -12.28 -9.54
C VAL A 78 -16.02 -12.10 -8.06
N ASP A 79 -15.54 -13.13 -7.36
CA ASP A 79 -15.02 -12.98 -6.01
C ASP A 79 -13.55 -12.58 -6.12
N PRO A 80 -13.20 -11.29 -5.98
CA PRO A 80 -11.83 -10.83 -6.15
C PRO A 80 -10.95 -11.05 -4.92
N ASN A 81 -11.47 -11.71 -3.87
CA ASN A 81 -10.89 -11.89 -2.54
C ASN A 81 -10.89 -10.64 -1.68
N GLY A 82 -11.91 -10.12 -1.58
CA GLY A 82 -12.61 -9.20 -0.88
C GLY A 82 -12.07 -8.69 0.42
N MET A 83 -11.06 -7.86 0.39
CA MET A 83 -11.09 -6.71 1.30
C MET A 83 -10.73 -5.50 0.47
N GLU A 84 -11.23 -4.36 0.84
CA GLU A 84 -11.47 -3.25 -0.05
C GLU A 84 -11.02 -1.96 0.63
N ILE A 85 -10.76 -0.92 -0.13
CA ILE A 85 -10.58 0.41 0.45
C ILE A 85 -11.95 0.91 0.89
N TRP A 86 -12.09 1.18 2.17
CA TRP A 86 -13.28 1.76 2.77
C TRP A 86 -13.06 3.23 3.07
N ILE A 87 -14.06 4.04 2.79
CA ILE A 87 -14.09 5.47 3.10
C ILE A 87 -15.20 5.70 4.12
N LYS A 88 -14.83 6.21 5.30
CA LYS A 88 -15.80 6.60 6.30
C LYS A 88 -16.26 8.02 6.01
N GLY A 89 -17.44 8.16 5.47
CA GLY A 89 -18.05 9.45 5.13
C GLY A 89 -18.25 10.36 6.34
N SER A 90 -18.47 11.62 6.09
CA SER A 90 -18.80 12.61 7.12
C SER A 90 -20.15 12.35 7.79
N ASP A 91 -21.01 11.59 7.13
CA ASP A 91 -22.30 11.10 7.65
C ASP A 91 -22.18 9.89 8.58
N GLY A 92 -20.95 9.37 8.78
CA GLY A 92 -20.64 8.21 9.62
C GLY A 92 -20.83 6.85 8.93
N ASN A 93 -21.30 6.82 7.68
CA ASN A 93 -21.38 5.60 6.89
C ASN A 93 -20.02 5.22 6.29
N GLU A 94 -19.84 3.93 5.98
CA GLU A 94 -18.66 3.44 5.26
C GLU A 94 -19.04 3.11 3.82
N TYR A 95 -18.24 3.63 2.91
CA TYR A 95 -18.37 3.44 1.47
C TYR A 95 -17.15 2.69 0.94
N GLN A 96 -17.38 1.71 0.09
CA GLN A 96 -16.33 0.95 -0.56
C GLN A 96 -15.85 1.67 -1.81
N TYR A 97 -14.54 1.90 -1.91
CA TYR A 97 -13.94 2.37 -3.17
C TYR A 97 -13.50 1.19 -4.01
N LYS A 98 -14.01 1.08 -5.23
CA LYS A 98 -13.71 -0.01 -6.16
C LYS A 98 -13.78 0.47 -7.62
N ASN A 99 -12.73 0.19 -8.39
CA ASN A 99 -12.64 0.56 -9.81
C ASN A 99 -12.97 2.03 -10.10
N GLY A 100 -12.60 2.94 -9.20
CA GLY A 100 -12.83 4.37 -9.37
C GLY A 100 -14.19 4.86 -8.93
N LYS A 101 -15.07 4.01 -8.42
CA LYS A 101 -16.41 4.30 -7.96
C LYS A 101 -16.58 4.00 -6.46
N LEU A 102 -17.64 4.56 -5.89
CA LEU A 102 -18.06 4.26 -4.52
C LEU A 102 -19.26 3.32 -4.52
N TYR A 103 -19.30 2.44 -3.52
CA TYR A 103 -20.40 1.51 -3.30
C TYR A 103 -20.85 1.53 -1.85
N ASN A 104 -22.12 1.35 -1.61
CA ASN A 104 -22.68 1.13 -0.29
C ASN A 104 -22.30 -0.25 0.24
N LYS A 105 -22.48 -0.49 1.56
CA LYS A 105 -22.23 -1.81 2.19
C LYS A 105 -23.05 -2.96 1.59
N ASP A 106 -24.16 -2.66 0.97
CA ASP A 106 -25.02 -3.64 0.28
C ASP A 106 -24.57 -3.95 -1.15
N GLY A 107 -23.48 -3.31 -1.61
CA GLY A 107 -22.91 -3.49 -2.94
C GLY A 107 -23.58 -2.65 -4.03
N THR A 108 -24.55 -1.80 -3.72
CA THR A 108 -25.12 -0.84 -4.68
C THR A 108 -24.17 0.32 -4.91
N GLU A 109 -24.12 0.85 -6.14
CA GLU A 109 -23.33 2.04 -6.44
C GLU A 109 -23.84 3.22 -5.61
N TYR A 110 -22.91 3.96 -4.99
CA TYR A 110 -23.24 5.14 -4.19
C TYR A 110 -23.47 6.34 -5.10
N GLU A 111 -24.68 6.86 -5.07
CA GLU A 111 -25.10 8.06 -5.82
C GLU A 111 -25.32 9.28 -4.90
N GLY A 112 -24.87 9.18 -3.65
CA GLY A 112 -25.00 10.26 -2.68
C GLY A 112 -23.99 11.40 -2.88
N ASN A 113 -24.04 12.37 -2.00
CA ASN A 113 -23.26 13.61 -2.06
C ASN A 113 -22.42 13.89 -0.80
N ASP A 114 -21.99 12.84 -0.07
CA ASP A 114 -21.05 13.05 1.02
C ASP A 114 -19.76 13.70 0.48
N GLU A 115 -19.46 14.92 0.95
CA GLU A 115 -18.38 15.75 0.42
C GLU A 115 -17.02 15.09 0.64
N PHE A 116 -16.81 14.45 1.79
CA PHE A 116 -15.54 13.79 2.07
C PHE A 116 -15.36 12.54 1.23
N ALA A 117 -16.37 11.66 1.19
CA ALA A 117 -16.27 10.40 0.43
C ALA A 117 -16.06 10.67 -1.08
N THR A 118 -16.77 11.64 -1.66
CA THR A 118 -16.59 12.03 -3.06
C THR A 118 -15.26 12.70 -3.33
N SER A 119 -14.74 13.52 -2.40
CA SER A 119 -13.41 14.11 -2.49
C SER A 119 -12.32 13.03 -2.48
N VAL A 120 -12.39 12.07 -1.55
CA VAL A 120 -11.44 10.96 -1.47
C VAL A 120 -11.50 10.08 -2.72
N GLN A 121 -12.68 9.79 -3.25
CA GLN A 121 -12.84 9.07 -4.52
C GLN A 121 -12.10 9.76 -5.66
N LYS A 122 -12.30 11.06 -5.82
CA LYS A 122 -11.63 11.89 -6.83
C LYS A 122 -10.10 11.86 -6.66
N ASP A 123 -9.64 11.97 -5.41
CA ASP A 123 -8.22 11.98 -5.09
C ASP A 123 -7.58 10.59 -5.35
N LEU A 124 -8.22 9.49 -4.99
CA LEU A 124 -7.74 8.13 -5.31
C LEU A 124 -7.69 7.89 -6.83
N ASN A 125 -8.68 8.37 -7.58
CA ASN A 125 -8.64 8.33 -9.05
C ASN A 125 -7.47 9.14 -9.60
N THR A 126 -7.23 10.33 -9.04
CA THR A 126 -6.07 11.15 -9.39
C THR A 126 -4.75 10.44 -9.08
N LEU A 127 -4.63 9.74 -7.95
CA LEU A 127 -3.44 8.94 -7.62
C LEU A 127 -3.18 7.84 -8.65
N LYS A 128 -4.23 7.12 -9.07
CA LYS A 128 -4.12 6.09 -10.13
C LYS A 128 -3.59 6.68 -11.43
N GLU A 129 -4.07 7.85 -11.84
CA GLU A 129 -3.64 8.53 -13.07
C GLU A 129 -2.24 9.14 -12.95
N LYS A 130 -1.85 9.60 -11.78
CA LYS A 130 -0.61 10.37 -11.53
C LYS A 130 0.54 9.56 -10.93
N GLY A 131 0.60 8.25 -11.24
CA GLY A 131 1.76 7.41 -10.99
C GLY A 131 1.73 6.57 -9.71
N MET A 132 0.55 6.38 -9.09
CA MET A 132 0.33 5.46 -7.98
C MET A 132 -0.71 4.37 -8.30
N SER A 133 -0.87 4.05 -9.57
CA SER A 133 -1.83 3.02 -10.00
C SER A 133 -1.57 1.66 -9.34
N LYS A 134 -0.29 1.29 -9.19
CA LYS A 134 0.10 0.02 -8.56
C LYS A 134 -0.28 -0.02 -7.08
N GLU A 135 0.03 1.03 -6.33
CA GLU A 135 -0.23 1.13 -4.90
C GLU A 135 -1.74 1.10 -4.61
N VAL A 136 -2.51 1.92 -5.32
CA VAL A 136 -3.98 1.97 -5.14
C VAL A 136 -4.63 0.66 -5.56
N ALA A 137 -4.26 0.07 -6.72
CA ALA A 137 -4.82 -1.20 -7.17
C ALA A 137 -4.48 -2.36 -6.23
N HIS A 138 -3.28 -2.34 -5.62
CA HIS A 138 -2.91 -3.32 -4.62
C HIS A 138 -3.81 -3.23 -3.38
N LEU A 139 -4.02 -2.02 -2.84
CA LEU A 139 -4.89 -1.81 -1.67
C LEU A 139 -6.37 -2.14 -1.99
N GLU A 140 -6.84 -1.85 -3.22
CA GLU A 140 -8.17 -2.27 -3.68
C GLU A 140 -8.36 -3.79 -3.70
N SER A 141 -7.28 -4.55 -3.92
CA SER A 141 -7.30 -6.01 -4.02
C SER A 141 -6.72 -6.71 -2.80
N SER A 142 -6.33 -5.97 -1.77
CA SER A 142 -5.78 -6.52 -0.54
C SER A 142 -6.83 -7.32 0.24
N LYS A 143 -6.37 -8.36 0.93
CA LYS A 143 -7.20 -9.15 1.87
C LYS A 143 -7.41 -8.46 3.22
N LYS A 144 -6.77 -7.32 3.43
CA LYS A 144 -6.78 -6.57 4.68
C LYS A 144 -7.61 -5.31 4.51
N LYS A 145 -8.35 -4.94 5.54
CA LYS A 145 -9.21 -3.75 5.51
C LYS A 145 -8.34 -2.49 5.57
N HIS A 146 -8.53 -1.60 4.59
CA HIS A 146 -7.94 -0.27 4.56
C HIS A 146 -9.05 0.76 4.65
N THR A 147 -9.02 1.60 5.68
CA THR A 147 -10.05 2.61 5.90
C THR A 147 -9.45 3.99 5.78
N ILE A 148 -10.13 4.89 5.08
CA ILE A 148 -9.79 6.32 5.01
C ILE A 148 -10.88 7.09 5.75
N GLU A 149 -10.48 7.87 6.76
CA GLU A 149 -11.39 8.72 7.53
C GLU A 149 -10.96 10.19 7.51
N LEU A 150 -11.91 11.08 7.73
CA LEU A 150 -11.67 12.52 7.80
C LEU A 150 -10.79 12.87 9.01
N SER A 151 -9.82 13.74 8.78
CA SER A 151 -9.00 14.36 9.82
C SER A 151 -9.10 15.87 9.73
N ASP A 152 -9.26 16.51 10.87
CA ASP A 152 -9.22 17.99 10.97
C ASP A 152 -7.80 18.54 11.10
N ASN A 153 -6.82 17.67 11.34
CA ASN A 153 -5.44 18.03 11.64
C ASN A 153 -4.46 17.50 10.60
N LEU A 154 -3.55 16.65 11.06
CA LEU A 154 -2.49 16.05 10.25
C LEU A 154 -3.01 14.81 9.54
N ASN A 155 -2.47 14.55 8.35
CA ASN A 155 -2.59 13.23 7.75
C ASN A 155 -1.71 12.24 8.53
N SER A 156 -2.16 11.00 8.67
CA SER A 156 -1.40 9.90 9.24
C SER A 156 -1.90 8.57 8.71
N THR A 157 -1.04 7.55 8.77
CA THR A 157 -1.41 6.17 8.49
C THR A 157 -0.99 5.30 9.67
N ASP A 158 -1.96 4.69 10.28
CA ASP A 158 -1.79 3.78 11.41
C ASP A 158 -2.10 2.34 10.99
N PRO A 159 -1.43 1.32 11.58
CA PRO A 159 -1.85 -0.07 11.41
C PRO A 159 -3.30 -0.26 11.84
N GLY A 160 -4.08 -1.01 11.08
CA GLY A 160 -5.47 -1.32 11.40
C GLY A 160 -5.59 -2.16 12.67
N THR A 161 -6.76 -2.07 13.31
CA THR A 161 -7.06 -2.83 14.55
C THR A 161 -7.31 -4.32 14.30
N GLU A 162 -7.60 -4.70 13.06
CA GLU A 162 -7.87 -6.07 12.65
C GLU A 162 -6.61 -6.70 12.07
N GLY A 163 -6.01 -7.64 12.80
CA GLY A 163 -4.87 -8.42 12.33
C GLY A 163 -3.60 -8.27 13.16
N ASN A 164 -2.54 -8.89 12.68
CA ASN A 164 -1.23 -8.83 13.30
C ASN A 164 -0.60 -7.45 13.02
N ASN A 165 -0.38 -6.65 14.07
CA ASN A 165 0.20 -5.29 13.97
C ASN A 165 1.67 -5.27 13.51
N ASP A 166 2.18 -6.38 12.98
CA ASP A 166 3.56 -6.47 12.54
C ASP A 166 3.71 -6.07 11.07
N ILE A 167 3.80 -4.76 10.86
CA ILE A 167 3.88 -4.10 9.56
C ILE A 167 5.26 -4.21 8.88
N SER A 168 6.21 -4.95 9.47
CA SER A 168 7.59 -5.07 8.97
C SER A 168 8.10 -6.50 8.82
N ASN A 169 7.25 -7.51 8.98
CA ASN A 169 7.65 -8.93 9.00
C ASN A 169 7.25 -9.73 7.75
N GLY A 170 6.78 -9.09 6.70
CA GLY A 170 6.30 -9.73 5.47
C GLY A 170 4.83 -10.20 5.52
N ILE A 171 4.17 -10.17 6.70
CA ILE A 171 2.75 -10.51 6.82
C ILE A 171 1.89 -9.27 6.56
N GLY A 172 2.29 -8.13 7.13
CA GLY A 172 1.61 -6.86 7.03
C GLY A 172 0.28 -6.78 7.76
N SER A 173 -0.39 -5.63 7.66
CA SER A 173 -1.65 -5.29 8.34
C SER A 173 -2.57 -4.46 7.46
N GLY A 174 -3.87 -4.49 7.73
CA GLY A 174 -4.78 -3.44 7.28
C GLY A 174 -4.35 -2.08 7.83
N THR A 175 -4.95 -0.99 7.36
CA THR A 175 -4.54 0.36 7.77
C THR A 175 -5.71 1.30 7.98
N LEU A 176 -5.50 2.26 8.87
CA LEU A 176 -6.36 3.41 9.05
C LEU A 176 -5.62 4.66 8.58
N ILE A 177 -6.07 5.25 7.49
CA ILE A 177 -5.56 6.50 6.94
C ILE A 177 -6.44 7.63 7.43
N LYS A 178 -5.87 8.58 8.16
CA LYS A 178 -6.50 9.86 8.51
C LYS A 178 -6.11 10.88 7.46
N TYR A 179 -7.07 11.48 6.78
CA TYR A 179 -6.84 12.37 5.66
C TYR A 179 -7.58 13.69 5.80
N ASN A 180 -6.85 14.79 5.62
CA ASN A 180 -7.39 16.14 5.57
C ASN A 180 -7.35 16.69 4.13
N PRO A 181 -8.50 16.75 3.41
CA PRO A 181 -8.56 17.25 2.04
C PRO A 181 -8.33 18.76 1.93
N ASN A 182 -8.33 19.50 3.04
CA ASN A 182 -8.08 20.94 3.07
C ASN A 182 -6.61 21.28 3.37
N ARG A 183 -5.78 20.28 3.67
CA ARG A 183 -4.38 20.52 4.03
C ARG A 183 -3.50 20.64 2.79
N THR A 184 -3.29 21.88 2.35
CA THR A 184 -2.53 22.23 1.15
C THR A 184 -1.10 22.72 1.41
N GLU A 185 -0.66 22.75 2.69
CA GLU A 185 0.67 23.16 3.06
C GLU A 185 1.26 22.28 4.17
N ILE A 186 2.56 22.02 4.09
CA ILE A 186 3.35 21.36 5.14
C ILE A 186 4.76 21.96 5.19
N GLU A 187 5.18 22.43 6.36
CA GLU A 187 6.51 23.03 6.58
C GLU A 187 6.86 24.14 5.55
N GLY A 188 5.88 24.98 5.17
CA GLY A 188 6.05 26.01 4.15
C GLY A 188 6.02 25.48 2.70
N TRP A 189 5.94 24.17 2.48
CA TRP A 189 5.78 23.60 1.16
C TRP A 189 4.31 23.52 0.77
N LYS A 190 3.92 24.31 -0.23
CA LYS A 190 2.56 24.34 -0.78
C LYS A 190 2.37 23.24 -1.80
N ARG A 191 1.27 22.51 -1.68
CA ARG A 191 0.92 21.36 -2.52
C ARG A 191 -0.58 21.12 -2.59
N PRO A 192 -1.13 20.51 -3.64
CA PRO A 192 -2.50 19.97 -3.61
C PRO A 192 -2.68 18.94 -2.48
N ALA A 193 -3.87 18.87 -1.89
CA ALA A 193 -4.15 17.96 -0.77
C ALA A 193 -3.89 16.49 -1.14
N VAL A 194 -4.25 16.07 -2.37
CA VAL A 194 -4.03 14.71 -2.91
C VAL A 194 -2.57 14.24 -2.81
N VAL A 195 -1.60 15.16 -2.84
CA VAL A 195 -0.18 14.83 -2.62
C VAL A 195 0.07 14.35 -1.18
N GLY A 196 -0.74 14.82 -0.23
CA GLY A 196 -0.72 14.29 1.13
C GLY A 196 -1.32 12.89 1.20
N LEU A 197 -2.43 12.65 0.50
CA LEU A 197 -2.99 11.30 0.39
C LEU A 197 -2.01 10.33 -0.28
N ALA A 198 -1.22 10.78 -1.27
CA ALA A 198 -0.17 9.97 -1.89
C ALA A 198 0.87 9.48 -0.89
N HIS A 199 1.28 10.34 0.04
CA HIS A 199 2.22 9.99 1.12
C HIS A 199 1.63 8.90 2.01
N GLU A 200 0.41 9.08 2.48
CA GLU A 200 -0.26 8.12 3.37
C GLU A 200 -0.60 6.80 2.66
N THR A 201 -1.02 6.87 1.39
CA THR A 201 -1.28 5.66 0.57
C THR A 201 -0.01 4.82 0.39
N ARG A 202 1.17 5.45 0.32
CA ARG A 202 2.44 4.73 0.25
C ARG A 202 2.75 4.00 1.55
N HIS A 203 2.54 4.63 2.70
CA HIS A 203 2.63 3.96 3.99
C HIS A 203 1.67 2.76 4.09
N ALA A 204 0.39 2.97 3.73
CA ALA A 204 -0.59 1.89 3.74
C ALA A 204 -0.16 0.70 2.87
N TYR A 205 0.37 0.97 1.67
CA TYR A 205 0.88 -0.05 0.77
C TYR A 205 2.05 -0.86 1.37
N GLU A 206 3.01 -0.19 2.02
CA GLU A 206 4.14 -0.85 2.65
C GLU A 206 3.76 -1.62 3.91
N MET A 207 2.83 -1.07 4.70
CA MET A 207 2.28 -1.74 5.89
C MET A 207 1.46 -2.97 5.51
N ASP A 208 0.67 -2.89 4.42
CA ASP A 208 -0.09 -4.05 3.93
C ASP A 208 0.82 -5.20 3.52
N GLN A 209 1.93 -4.92 2.86
CA GLN A 209 2.90 -5.94 2.46
C GLN A 209 3.84 -6.40 3.59
N GLY A 210 3.82 -5.75 4.75
CA GLY A 210 4.75 -6.04 5.84
C GLY A 210 6.19 -5.66 5.54
N ILE A 211 6.41 -4.66 4.69
CA ILE A 211 7.75 -4.17 4.28
C ILE A 211 8.05 -2.75 4.78
N TYR A 212 7.20 -2.22 5.65
CA TYR A 212 7.40 -0.89 6.21
C TYR A 212 8.69 -0.83 7.04
N ASP A 213 9.59 0.10 6.72
CA ASP A 213 10.88 0.23 7.40
C ASP A 213 10.76 1.08 8.68
N LYS A 214 10.55 0.39 9.81
CA LYS A 214 10.51 0.99 11.16
C LYS A 214 11.88 1.42 11.69
N SER A 215 12.97 1.09 11.00
CA SER A 215 14.29 1.48 11.47
C SER A 215 14.44 3.00 11.47
N GLU A 216 15.09 3.52 12.50
CA GLU A 216 15.28 4.96 12.65
C GLU A 216 16.59 5.42 12.02
N ALA A 217 16.54 6.57 11.34
CA ALA A 217 17.70 7.34 10.95
C ALA A 217 17.89 8.52 11.88
N THR A 218 19.10 8.71 12.39
CA THR A 218 19.44 9.93 13.12
C THR A 218 19.72 11.05 12.13
N CYS A 219 18.75 11.98 12.02
CA CYS A 219 18.84 13.14 11.15
C CYS A 219 19.42 14.34 11.93
N ARG A 220 20.34 15.08 11.31
CA ARG A 220 21.03 16.23 11.94
C ARG A 220 20.99 17.45 11.04
N LEU A 221 20.65 18.59 11.63
CA LEU A 221 21.00 19.90 11.08
C LEU A 221 22.31 20.34 11.71
N ILE A 222 23.27 20.67 10.85
CA ILE A 222 24.61 21.09 11.27
C ILE A 222 24.89 22.50 10.78
N ASP A 223 25.61 23.29 11.60
CA ASP A 223 26.24 24.52 11.21
C ASP A 223 27.72 24.25 10.92
N ILE A 224 28.16 24.54 9.70
CA ILE A 224 29.54 24.38 9.25
C ILE A 224 30.35 25.67 9.33
N PHE A 225 29.74 26.80 9.70
CA PHE A 225 30.40 28.08 9.81
C PHE A 225 30.86 28.38 11.24
N CYS A 226 31.04 27.33 12.06
CA CYS A 226 31.56 27.49 13.44
C CYS A 226 33.08 27.48 13.46
N SER A 227 33.66 28.23 14.45
CA SER A 227 35.08 28.19 14.73
C SER A 227 35.47 26.89 15.42
N ARG A 228 36.68 26.39 15.14
CA ARG A 228 37.30 25.27 15.88
C ARG A 228 37.24 25.44 17.41
N TRP A 229 37.21 26.65 17.87
CA TRP A 229 37.26 27.03 19.28
C TRP A 229 35.89 27.19 19.94
N ASP A 230 34.81 27.09 19.15
CA ASP A 230 33.45 27.20 19.69
C ASP A 230 33.09 25.99 20.54
N SER A 231 32.32 26.19 21.59
CA SER A 231 31.87 25.07 22.45
C SER A 231 30.95 24.11 21.69
N GLY A 232 31.16 22.81 21.86
CA GLY A 232 30.32 21.76 21.26
C GLY A 232 30.59 21.52 19.77
N VAL A 233 31.70 22.04 19.25
CA VAL A 233 32.13 21.77 17.86
C VAL A 233 32.66 20.35 17.71
N LYS A 234 32.31 19.73 16.62
CA LYS A 234 32.81 18.41 16.17
C LYS A 234 33.63 18.59 14.91
N THR A 235 34.57 17.66 14.66
CA THR A 235 35.37 17.64 13.44
C THR A 235 34.93 16.47 12.56
N MET A 236 34.83 16.73 11.26
CA MET A 236 34.65 15.72 10.23
C MET A 236 35.75 15.88 9.20
N THR A 237 36.52 14.82 8.95
CA THR A 237 37.56 14.82 7.91
C THR A 237 36.95 14.31 6.62
N ILE A 238 37.12 15.02 5.51
CA ILE A 238 36.71 14.60 4.18
C ILE A 238 37.92 14.41 3.28
N ASP A 239 37.91 13.36 2.46
CA ASP A 239 38.89 13.15 1.41
C ASP A 239 38.60 14.06 0.20
N LEU A 240 39.63 14.68 -0.33
CA LEU A 240 39.52 15.55 -1.48
C LEU A 240 39.69 14.75 -2.80
N PRO A 241 38.97 15.10 -3.87
CA PRO A 241 39.02 14.37 -5.14
C PRO A 241 40.40 14.26 -5.81
N PHE A 242 41.31 15.17 -5.44
CA PHE A 242 42.67 15.23 -5.99
C PHE A 242 43.75 14.78 -4.98
N GLY A 243 43.34 14.10 -3.90
CA GLY A 243 44.19 13.69 -2.81
C GLY A 243 44.28 14.74 -1.70
N GLY A 244 44.62 14.27 -0.48
CA GLY A 244 44.63 15.07 0.73
C GLY A 244 43.33 15.00 1.49
N GLN A 245 43.32 15.57 2.71
CA GLN A 245 42.19 15.57 3.62
C GLN A 245 41.89 17.00 4.08
N LEU A 246 40.61 17.29 4.32
CA LEU A 246 40.14 18.57 4.82
C LEU A 246 39.30 18.33 6.08
N ASP A 247 39.67 18.99 7.15
CA ASP A 247 38.89 19.01 8.40
C ASP A 247 37.83 20.09 8.34
N ILE A 248 36.57 19.64 8.47
CA ILE A 248 35.41 20.54 8.56
C ILE A 248 34.95 20.56 10.01
N TYR A 249 34.89 21.76 10.56
CA TYR A 249 34.34 22.00 11.91
C TYR A 249 32.84 22.23 11.80
N TYR A 250 32.05 21.51 12.61
CA TYR A 250 30.60 21.65 12.59
C TYR A 250 29.98 21.56 13.98
N LYS A 251 28.83 22.18 14.13
CA LYS A 251 28.01 22.09 15.34
C LYS A 251 26.64 21.48 14.98
N VAL A 252 26.17 20.53 15.78
CA VAL A 252 24.82 19.98 15.63
C VAL A 252 23.84 20.96 16.27
N ILE A 253 23.00 21.59 15.43
CA ILE A 253 21.97 22.54 15.87
C ILE A 253 20.72 21.81 16.32
N ARG A 254 20.33 20.77 15.58
CA ARG A 254 19.13 19.99 15.83
C ARG A 254 19.37 18.53 15.43
N GLU A 255 18.93 17.62 16.28
CA GLU A 255 18.99 16.18 16.00
C GLU A 255 17.63 15.56 16.27
N LYS A 256 17.17 14.65 15.42
CA LYS A 256 15.94 13.88 15.59
C LYS A 256 16.10 12.50 14.97
N LYS A 257 15.46 11.52 15.58
CA LYS A 257 15.26 10.20 14.99
C LYS A 257 13.97 10.19 14.19
N ILE A 258 14.04 9.71 12.96
CA ILE A 258 12.93 9.65 12.01
C ILE A 258 12.94 8.24 11.39
N GLU A 259 11.78 7.61 11.28
CA GLU A 259 11.66 6.30 10.64
C GLU A 259 12.01 6.38 9.13
N ARG A 260 12.71 5.36 8.62
CA ARG A 260 13.17 5.35 7.23
C ARG A 260 12.04 5.15 6.22
N GLY A 261 10.93 4.54 6.64
CA GLY A 261 9.72 4.43 5.83
C GLY A 261 9.22 5.77 5.29
N GLU A 262 9.50 6.88 5.99
CA GLU A 262 9.17 8.24 5.52
C GLU A 262 9.83 8.62 4.20
N TYR A 263 11.00 8.05 3.89
CA TYR A 263 11.68 8.32 2.63
C TYR A 263 10.85 7.89 1.42
N SER A 264 10.33 6.67 1.44
CA SER A 264 9.52 6.12 0.33
C SER A 264 8.22 6.90 0.14
N ALA A 265 7.58 7.29 1.23
CA ALA A 265 6.35 8.06 1.23
C ALA A 265 6.56 9.49 0.66
N VAL A 266 7.65 10.17 1.04
CA VAL A 266 8.01 11.47 0.44
C VAL A 266 8.32 11.34 -1.05
N GLN A 267 8.98 10.25 -1.48
CA GLN A 267 9.23 10.02 -2.91
C GLN A 267 7.92 9.79 -3.70
N ALA A 268 6.97 9.05 -3.15
CA ALA A 268 5.66 8.86 -3.76
C ALA A 268 4.89 10.18 -3.88
N ALA A 269 4.86 10.97 -2.82
CA ALA A 269 4.25 12.31 -2.81
C ALA A 269 4.89 13.24 -3.86
N ASN A 270 6.23 13.26 -3.95
CA ASN A 270 6.96 14.06 -4.93
C ASN A 270 6.66 13.62 -6.37
N ARG A 271 6.52 12.32 -6.62
CA ARG A 271 6.15 11.79 -7.94
C ARG A 271 4.77 12.29 -8.38
N VAL A 272 3.77 12.22 -7.50
CA VAL A 272 2.43 12.73 -7.78
C VAL A 272 2.44 14.25 -7.96
N TYR A 273 3.17 14.97 -7.09
CA TYR A 273 3.32 16.44 -7.20
C TYR A 273 3.89 16.86 -8.56
N ALA A 274 4.95 16.20 -9.02
CA ALA A 274 5.55 16.45 -10.34
C ALA A 274 4.56 16.12 -11.48
N ALA A 275 3.82 15.01 -11.38
CA ALA A 275 2.82 14.62 -12.38
C ALA A 275 1.61 15.58 -12.45
N LEU A 276 1.40 16.38 -11.40
CA LEU A 276 0.43 17.49 -11.36
C LEU A 276 1.00 18.83 -11.85
N GLY A 277 2.24 18.84 -12.37
CA GLY A 277 2.91 20.05 -12.85
C GLY A 277 3.70 20.82 -11.81
N GLY A 278 3.90 20.25 -10.62
CA GLY A 278 4.69 20.87 -9.57
C GLY A 278 6.19 20.87 -9.90
N THR A 279 6.86 22.01 -9.70
CA THR A 279 8.28 22.21 -10.06
C THR A 279 9.22 22.21 -8.87
N ASN A 280 8.69 22.32 -7.65
CA ASN A 280 9.50 22.38 -6.43
C ASN A 280 9.14 21.22 -5.48
N PRO A 281 9.71 20.01 -5.67
CA PRO A 281 9.41 18.86 -4.83
C PRO A 281 9.86 19.07 -3.37
N ARG A 282 9.23 18.36 -2.43
CA ARG A 282 9.62 18.36 -1.03
C ARG A 282 11.04 17.83 -0.86
N LYS A 283 11.91 18.58 -0.20
CA LYS A 283 13.32 18.25 0.03
C LYS A 283 13.64 17.91 1.48
N THR A 284 12.72 18.24 2.39
CA THR A 284 12.88 18.05 3.83
C THR A 284 11.71 17.25 4.40
N TYR A 285 11.96 16.58 5.50
CA TYR A 285 10.95 15.96 6.34
C TYR A 285 11.21 16.40 7.78
N ASP A 286 10.22 17.00 8.41
CA ASP A 286 10.32 17.57 9.76
C ASP A 286 11.52 18.54 9.88
N GLY A 287 11.78 19.29 8.79
CA GLY A 287 12.89 20.24 8.69
C GLY A 287 14.26 19.63 8.39
N PHE A 288 14.38 18.30 8.27
CA PHE A 288 15.64 17.62 7.94
C PHE A 288 15.70 17.22 6.46
N PRO A 289 16.87 17.27 5.81
CA PRO A 289 17.02 16.79 4.43
C PRO A 289 16.63 15.31 4.29
N ILE A 290 15.67 14.99 3.41
CA ILE A 290 15.15 13.61 3.23
C ILE A 290 16.23 12.60 2.86
N LYS A 291 17.32 13.03 2.23
CA LYS A 291 18.46 12.15 1.90
C LYS A 291 19.14 11.53 3.14
N GLN A 292 18.98 12.11 4.32
CA GLN A 292 19.53 11.55 5.54
C GLN A 292 18.83 10.24 5.96
N LEU A 293 17.58 10.02 5.52
CA LEU A 293 16.83 8.79 5.77
C LEU A 293 17.40 7.58 5.04
N LEU A 294 18.18 7.79 3.98
CA LEU A 294 18.84 6.71 3.20
C LEU A 294 20.14 6.18 3.85
N LYS A 295 20.77 6.94 4.72
CA LYS A 295 22.05 6.53 5.32
C LYS A 295 21.80 5.40 6.31
N ARG A 296 22.28 4.21 5.98
CA ARG A 296 22.33 3.02 6.85
C ARG A 296 23.54 3.05 7.74
#